data_415a69850b33742551c7228fed7ce512
#
_entry.id   415a69850b33742551c7228fed7ce512
#
_cell.length_a   1.000
_cell.length_b   1.000
_cell.length_c   1.000
_cell.angle_alpha   90.00
_cell.angle_beta   90.00
_cell.angle_gamma   90.00
#
_symmetry.space_group_name_H-M   'P 1'
#
loop_
_entity.id
_entity.type
_entity.pdbx_description
1 polymer ?
#
loop_
_entity_poly.entity_id
_entity_poly.type
_entity_poly.pdbx_seq_one_letter_code
_entity_poly.pdbx_strand_id
1 'polypeptide(L)'
;MNKILMSFLISLMLASIASADTDGENNLSKKSEPVKDCFENLNRATFSLNQGLDKLIFKPVAKGYRSLSTPVRTGTSNVLVNLSSLVTIPNNVLQGEFKTAGINTGRFVVNTTIGVLGIFDVAEKMGFSEYEKEDYGQTLGKWGMGAGCYIVLPVLGPSTIRDTAGSFINVLGGDPYYNAST
;
A
#
# COMPACT_ATOMS: atom_id res chain seq x y z
N MET A 1 -7.02 -21.11 -15.53
CA MET A 1 -6.83 -20.38 -14.26
C MET A 1 -7.34 -18.99 -14.54
N ASN A 2 -8.44 -18.55 -13.90
CA ASN A 2 -9.14 -17.32 -14.27
C ASN A 2 -8.25 -16.09 -14.04
N LYS A 3 -8.17 -15.22 -15.06
CA LYS A 3 -7.40 -13.95 -15.02
C LYS A 3 -7.72 -13.11 -13.77
N ILE A 4 -8.97 -13.17 -13.32
CA ILE A 4 -9.46 -12.53 -12.09
C ILE A 4 -8.75 -13.06 -10.84
N LEU A 5 -8.54 -14.36 -10.73
CA LEU A 5 -7.86 -14.97 -9.58
C LEU A 5 -6.38 -14.62 -9.55
N MET A 6 -5.75 -14.53 -10.71
CA MET A 6 -4.34 -14.14 -10.85
C MET A 6 -4.15 -12.65 -10.58
N SER A 7 -5.06 -11.79 -11.04
CA SER A 7 -5.06 -10.36 -10.69
C SER A 7 -5.30 -10.13 -9.21
N PHE A 8 -6.20 -10.90 -8.59
CA PHE A 8 -6.48 -10.83 -7.15
C PHE A 8 -5.27 -11.26 -6.31
N LEU A 9 -4.54 -12.31 -6.74
CA LEU A 9 -3.32 -12.76 -6.08
C LEU A 9 -2.17 -11.76 -6.22
N ILE A 10 -2.04 -11.11 -7.38
CA ILE A 10 -1.02 -10.08 -7.61
C ILE A 10 -1.34 -8.82 -6.80
N SER A 11 -2.61 -8.39 -6.76
CA SER A 11 -3.06 -7.27 -5.93
C SER A 11 -2.87 -7.55 -4.43
N LEU A 12 -3.11 -8.79 -4.01
CA LEU A 12 -2.89 -9.24 -2.62
C LEU A 12 -1.41 -9.20 -2.24
N MET A 13 -0.51 -9.57 -3.16
CA MET A 13 0.94 -9.50 -2.93
C MET A 13 1.45 -8.05 -2.86
N LEU A 14 0.87 -7.12 -3.62
CA LEU A 14 1.23 -5.70 -3.57
C LEU A 14 0.80 -5.03 -2.26
N ALA A 15 -0.32 -5.45 -1.67
CA ALA A 15 -0.80 -4.91 -0.39
C ALA A 15 0.08 -5.34 0.81
N SER A 16 0.75 -6.48 0.73
CA SER A 16 1.49 -7.06 1.86
C SER A 16 2.88 -6.45 2.10
N ILE A 17 3.41 -5.64 1.19
CA ILE A 17 4.78 -5.09 1.28
C ILE A 17 4.79 -3.73 2.00
N ALA A 18 3.64 -3.15 2.28
CA ALA A 18 3.52 -1.80 2.83
C ALA A 18 3.67 -1.69 4.36
N SER A 19 4.13 -2.72 5.09
CA SER A 19 4.08 -2.70 6.55
C SER A 19 5.39 -3.11 7.23
N ALA A 20 6.52 -2.70 6.73
CA ALA A 20 7.80 -2.89 7.42
C ALA A 20 8.59 -1.58 7.51
N ASP A 21 7.93 -0.48 7.82
CA ASP A 21 8.61 0.74 8.22
C ASP A 21 8.67 0.77 9.75
N THR A 22 9.85 0.49 10.29
CA THR A 22 10.12 0.49 11.74
C THR A 22 10.44 1.88 12.29
N ASP A 23 10.36 2.92 11.48
CA ASP A 23 10.72 4.28 11.89
C ASP A 23 9.52 5.10 12.40
N GLY A 24 8.34 4.49 12.53
CA GLY A 24 7.09 5.14 12.97
C GLY A 24 6.93 5.34 14.49
N GLU A 25 7.87 4.91 15.33
CA GLU A 25 7.66 4.95 16.79
C GLU A 25 7.65 6.36 17.41
N ASN A 26 8.14 7.38 16.73
CA ASN A 26 8.31 8.71 17.34
C ASN A 26 7.13 9.67 17.11
N ASN A 27 6.11 9.32 16.32
CA ASN A 27 4.95 10.18 16.06
C ASN A 27 3.62 9.70 16.68
N LEU A 28 3.63 8.65 17.49
CA LEU A 28 2.44 8.09 18.16
C LEU A 28 1.95 8.93 19.37
N SER A 29 2.57 10.07 19.67
CA SER A 29 2.15 10.98 20.75
C SER A 29 0.98 11.90 20.40
N LYS A 30 0.49 11.92 19.17
CA LYS A 30 -0.81 12.55 18.88
C LYS A 30 -1.91 11.60 19.36
N LYS A 31 -2.57 12.02 20.45
CA LYS A 31 -3.76 11.44 21.07
C LYS A 31 -4.77 10.99 19.99
N SER A 32 -4.55 9.82 19.40
CA SER A 32 -5.55 9.18 18.55
C SER A 32 -6.64 8.67 19.50
N GLU A 33 -7.86 9.10 19.29
CA GLU A 33 -9.00 8.50 20.01
C GLU A 33 -8.96 6.99 19.79
N PRO A 34 -9.19 6.19 20.86
CA PRO A 34 -9.15 4.74 20.73
C PRO A 34 -10.20 4.30 19.69
N VAL A 35 -9.75 3.63 18.65
CA VAL A 35 -10.64 3.12 17.60
C VAL A 35 -11.54 2.06 18.20
N LYS A 36 -12.86 2.25 18.09
CA LYS A 36 -13.85 1.35 18.64
C LYS A 36 -13.83 0.01 17.91
N ASP A 37 -13.59 -1.08 18.64
CA ASP A 37 -13.77 -2.44 18.12
C ASP A 37 -15.24 -2.86 18.21
N CYS A 38 -15.94 -2.80 17.08
CA CYS A 38 -17.35 -3.17 17.01
C CYS A 38 -17.54 -4.67 16.70
N PHE A 39 -16.49 -5.37 16.29
CA PHE A 39 -16.55 -6.74 15.76
C PHE A 39 -15.54 -7.66 16.43
N GLU A 40 -15.32 -7.52 17.74
CA GLU A 40 -14.23 -8.19 18.48
C GLU A 40 -14.14 -9.69 18.20
N ASN A 41 -15.25 -10.42 18.26
CA ASN A 41 -15.23 -11.87 18.03
C ASN A 41 -14.82 -12.23 16.59
N LEU A 42 -15.32 -11.49 15.61
CA LEU A 42 -14.95 -11.66 14.21
C LEU A 42 -13.48 -11.29 13.99
N ASN A 43 -13.03 -10.17 14.56
CA ASN A 43 -11.65 -9.71 14.48
C ASN A 43 -10.67 -10.73 15.07
N ARG A 44 -10.99 -11.31 16.22
CA ARG A 44 -10.18 -12.37 16.85
C ARG A 44 -10.11 -13.63 15.98
N ALA A 45 -11.22 -14.07 15.40
CA ALA A 45 -11.25 -15.22 14.50
C ALA A 45 -10.42 -14.99 13.24
N THR A 46 -10.60 -13.84 12.60
CA THR A 46 -9.83 -13.45 11.39
C THR A 46 -8.34 -13.29 11.70
N PHE A 47 -8.01 -12.72 12.85
CA PHE A 47 -6.61 -12.59 13.28
C PHE A 47 -5.94 -13.95 13.45
N SER A 48 -6.65 -14.93 14.06
CA SER A 48 -6.15 -16.31 14.20
C SER A 48 -5.92 -16.98 12.83
N LEU A 49 -6.84 -16.76 11.88
CA LEU A 49 -6.69 -17.21 10.50
C LEU A 49 -5.44 -16.60 9.86
N ASN A 50 -5.28 -15.28 9.97
CA ASN A 50 -4.12 -14.56 9.43
C ASN A 50 -2.81 -15.07 10.04
N GLN A 51 -2.77 -15.34 11.33
CA GLN A 51 -1.60 -15.96 11.96
C GLN A 51 -1.27 -17.35 11.40
N GLY A 52 -2.29 -18.15 11.11
CA GLY A 52 -2.11 -19.44 10.44
C GLY A 52 -1.51 -19.29 9.05
N LEU A 53 -2.08 -18.38 8.25
CA LEU A 53 -1.59 -18.07 6.90
C LEU A 53 -0.15 -17.51 6.95
N ASP A 54 0.16 -16.65 7.92
CA ASP A 54 1.51 -16.12 8.10
C ASP A 54 2.53 -17.24 8.33
N LYS A 55 2.23 -18.16 9.24
CA LYS A 55 3.13 -19.26 9.55
C LYS A 55 3.32 -20.24 8.38
N LEU A 56 2.25 -20.53 7.66
CA LEU A 56 2.26 -21.59 6.63
C LEU A 56 2.71 -21.07 5.25
N ILE A 57 2.43 -19.82 4.94
CA ILE A 57 2.62 -19.26 3.59
C ILE A 57 3.56 -18.05 3.62
N PHE A 58 3.20 -16.99 4.35
CA PHE A 58 3.91 -15.72 4.23
C PHE A 58 5.33 -15.77 4.80
N LYS A 59 5.54 -16.41 5.94
CA LYS A 59 6.89 -16.56 6.51
C LYS A 59 7.85 -17.36 5.61
N PRO A 60 7.48 -18.54 5.05
CA PRO A 60 8.33 -19.24 4.11
C PRO A 60 8.66 -18.41 2.86
N VAL A 61 7.64 -17.77 2.28
CA VAL A 61 7.81 -16.90 1.10
C VAL A 61 8.73 -15.71 1.42
N ALA A 62 8.51 -15.05 2.56
CA ALA A 62 9.35 -13.93 2.99
C ALA A 62 10.81 -14.35 3.24
N LYS A 63 11.03 -15.56 3.81
CA LYS A 63 12.39 -16.10 3.97
C LYS A 63 13.06 -16.34 2.61
N GLY A 64 12.32 -16.92 1.65
CA GLY A 64 12.80 -17.11 0.28
C GLY A 64 13.14 -15.77 -0.39
N TYR A 65 12.27 -14.78 -0.27
CA TYR A 65 12.53 -13.43 -0.81
C TYR A 65 13.76 -12.77 -0.17
N ARG A 66 13.93 -12.91 1.16
CA ARG A 66 15.10 -12.36 1.87
C ARG A 66 16.42 -13.02 1.50
N SER A 67 16.41 -14.23 0.95
CA SER A 67 17.61 -14.91 0.46
C SER A 67 18.09 -14.36 -0.89
N LEU A 68 17.27 -13.57 -1.59
CA LEU A 68 17.69 -12.92 -2.83
C LEU A 68 18.75 -11.83 -2.55
N SER A 69 19.58 -11.57 -3.54
CA SER A 69 20.60 -10.51 -3.43
C SER A 69 19.98 -9.14 -3.23
N THR A 70 20.67 -8.27 -2.51
CA THR A 70 20.20 -6.90 -2.23
C THR A 70 19.78 -6.12 -3.47
N PRO A 71 20.51 -6.14 -4.60
CA PRO A 71 20.09 -5.43 -5.81
C PRO A 71 18.73 -5.90 -6.35
N VAL A 72 18.45 -7.20 -6.29
CA VAL A 72 17.17 -7.76 -6.73
C VAL A 72 16.03 -7.28 -5.82
N ARG A 73 16.23 -7.34 -4.52
CA ARG A 73 15.23 -6.87 -3.55
C ARG A 73 14.96 -5.37 -3.68
N THR A 74 16.02 -4.57 -3.80
CA THR A 74 15.89 -3.12 -3.99
C THR A 74 15.18 -2.80 -5.31
N GLY A 75 15.58 -3.43 -6.41
CA GLY A 75 14.91 -3.23 -7.70
C GLY A 75 13.43 -3.61 -7.66
N THR A 76 13.09 -4.74 -7.03
CA THR A 76 11.68 -5.13 -6.84
C THR A 76 10.91 -4.10 -6.02
N SER A 77 11.49 -3.64 -4.90
CA SER A 77 10.87 -2.61 -4.06
C SER A 77 10.64 -1.32 -4.85
N ASN A 78 11.62 -0.85 -5.59
CA ASN A 78 11.53 0.36 -6.39
C ASN A 78 10.42 0.26 -7.46
N VAL A 79 10.30 -0.87 -8.15
CA VAL A 79 9.22 -1.11 -9.12
C VAL A 79 7.85 -1.01 -8.44
N LEU A 80 7.69 -1.62 -7.25
CA LEU A 80 6.44 -1.57 -6.51
C LEU A 80 6.09 -0.16 -6.05
N VAL A 81 7.07 0.60 -5.57
CA VAL A 81 6.90 2.03 -5.21
C VAL A 81 6.50 2.82 -6.46
N ASN A 82 7.17 2.60 -7.59
CA ASN A 82 6.84 3.28 -8.84
C ASN A 82 5.41 2.97 -9.30
N LEU A 83 4.96 1.72 -9.22
CA LEU A 83 3.57 1.33 -9.51
C LEU A 83 2.58 1.95 -8.52
N SER A 84 2.94 2.05 -7.24
CA SER A 84 2.10 2.70 -6.23
C SER A 84 1.86 4.18 -6.54
N SER A 85 2.71 4.83 -7.32
CA SER A 85 2.52 6.22 -7.76
C SER A 85 1.24 6.40 -8.57
N LEU A 86 0.77 5.37 -9.26
CA LEU A 86 -0.50 5.41 -10.02
C LEU A 86 -1.72 5.63 -9.11
N VAL A 87 -1.64 5.20 -7.85
CA VAL A 87 -2.66 5.44 -6.83
C VAL A 87 -2.35 6.71 -6.04
N THR A 88 -1.08 6.92 -5.68
CA THR A 88 -0.66 8.06 -4.86
C THR A 88 -0.89 9.40 -5.54
N ILE A 89 -0.55 9.54 -6.83
CA ILE A 89 -0.68 10.81 -7.56
C ILE A 89 -2.13 11.31 -7.60
N PRO A 90 -3.13 10.50 -8.01
CA PRO A 90 -4.53 10.92 -7.94
C PRO A 90 -4.98 11.30 -6.52
N ASN A 91 -4.53 10.57 -5.51
CA ASN A 91 -4.87 10.86 -4.12
C ASN A 91 -4.26 12.17 -3.63
N ASN A 92 -3.01 12.50 -3.98
CA ASN A 92 -2.43 13.82 -3.72
C ASN A 92 -3.29 14.94 -4.33
N VAL A 93 -3.75 14.76 -5.58
CA VAL A 93 -4.63 15.74 -6.25
C VAL A 93 -5.96 15.87 -5.51
N LEU A 94 -6.61 14.75 -5.16
CA LEU A 94 -7.88 14.74 -4.44
C LEU A 94 -7.77 15.36 -3.03
N GLN A 95 -6.59 15.30 -2.44
CA GLN A 95 -6.28 15.91 -1.15
C GLN A 95 -5.88 17.39 -1.26
N GLY A 96 -5.75 17.94 -2.48
CA GLY A 96 -5.32 19.32 -2.73
C GLY A 96 -3.81 19.54 -2.58
N GLU A 97 -3.03 18.46 -2.55
CA GLU A 97 -1.56 18.51 -2.40
C GLU A 97 -0.87 18.56 -3.77
N PHE A 98 -1.16 19.59 -4.53
CA PHE A 98 -0.69 19.70 -5.93
C PHE A 98 0.85 19.73 -6.06
N LYS A 99 1.56 20.26 -5.06
CA LYS A 99 3.03 20.27 -5.04
C LYS A 99 3.55 18.84 -4.94
N THR A 100 3.04 18.06 -4.00
CA THR A 100 3.41 16.65 -3.79
C THR A 100 3.00 15.80 -5.00
N ALA A 101 1.81 16.04 -5.55
CA ALA A 101 1.37 15.41 -6.80
C ALA A 101 2.34 15.66 -7.95
N GLY A 102 2.82 16.89 -8.12
CA GLY A 102 3.81 17.25 -9.14
C GLY A 102 5.16 16.56 -8.93
N ILE A 103 5.64 16.49 -7.70
CA ILE A 103 6.89 15.81 -7.35
C ILE A 103 6.76 14.30 -7.64
N ASN A 104 5.69 13.66 -7.17
CA ASN A 104 5.45 12.24 -7.38
C ASN A 104 5.24 11.90 -8.87
N THR A 105 4.61 12.78 -9.64
CA THR A 105 4.52 12.64 -11.11
C THR A 105 5.90 12.70 -11.76
N GLY A 106 6.74 13.66 -11.38
CA GLY A 106 8.11 13.76 -11.87
C GLY A 106 8.92 12.51 -11.55
N ARG A 107 8.85 12.02 -10.30
CA ARG A 107 9.49 10.76 -9.89
C ARG A 107 9.02 9.59 -10.74
N PHE A 108 7.69 9.43 -10.91
CA PHE A 108 7.12 8.35 -11.71
C PHE A 108 7.62 8.38 -13.15
N VAL A 109 7.62 9.54 -13.81
CA VAL A 109 8.10 9.68 -15.20
C VAL A 109 9.59 9.36 -15.31
N VAL A 110 10.44 9.92 -14.43
CA VAL A 110 11.89 9.68 -14.44
C VAL A 110 12.20 8.23 -14.18
N ASN A 111 11.59 7.63 -13.15
CA ASN A 111 11.86 6.25 -12.78
C ASN A 111 11.31 5.26 -13.80
N THR A 112 10.19 5.57 -14.45
CA THR A 112 9.63 4.71 -15.50
C THR A 112 10.46 4.75 -16.78
N THR A 113 10.97 5.91 -17.17
CA THR A 113 11.72 6.10 -18.43
C THR A 113 13.21 5.78 -18.25
N ILE A 114 13.90 6.56 -17.42
CA ILE A 114 15.36 6.44 -17.21
C ILE A 114 15.67 5.30 -16.22
N GLY A 115 14.80 5.09 -15.22
CA GLY A 115 14.94 4.06 -14.20
C GLY A 115 14.51 2.66 -14.63
N VAL A 116 14.24 2.43 -15.93
CA VAL A 116 13.84 1.12 -16.49
C VAL A 116 12.61 0.57 -15.76
N LEU A 117 11.44 1.20 -15.99
CA LEU A 117 10.16 0.86 -15.35
C LEU A 117 10.19 0.92 -13.80
N GLY A 118 11.11 1.72 -13.25
CA GLY A 118 11.25 1.92 -11.82
C GLY A 118 12.18 0.93 -11.11
N ILE A 119 12.94 0.09 -11.81
CA ILE A 119 13.95 -0.78 -11.19
C ILE A 119 15.00 0.07 -10.45
N PHE A 120 15.39 1.19 -11.05
CA PHE A 120 16.33 2.13 -10.44
C PHE A 120 15.59 3.40 -10.03
N ASP A 121 15.75 3.83 -8.77
CA ASP A 121 15.26 5.14 -8.32
C ASP A 121 16.24 6.23 -8.76
N VAL A 122 16.08 6.65 -10.00
CA VAL A 122 16.89 7.71 -10.60
C VAL A 122 16.44 9.08 -10.10
N ALA A 123 15.14 9.22 -9.81
CA ALA A 123 14.58 10.47 -9.31
C ALA A 123 15.18 10.86 -7.95
N GLU A 124 15.39 9.90 -7.04
CA GLU A 124 16.10 10.14 -5.78
C GLU A 124 17.51 10.70 -6.04
N LYS A 125 18.27 10.09 -6.97
CA LYS A 125 19.62 10.55 -7.33
C LYS A 125 19.65 11.92 -8.00
N MET A 126 18.53 12.32 -8.61
CA MET A 126 18.35 13.66 -9.20
C MET A 126 17.92 14.72 -8.17
N GLY A 127 17.74 14.34 -6.89
CA GLY A 127 17.39 15.26 -5.81
C GLY A 127 15.90 15.54 -5.67
N PHE A 128 15.02 14.70 -6.24
CA PHE A 128 13.61 14.77 -5.91
C PHE A 128 13.39 14.43 -4.43
N SER A 129 12.41 15.09 -3.81
CA SER A 129 12.00 14.78 -2.43
C SER A 129 11.55 13.32 -2.30
N GLU A 130 11.63 12.77 -1.08
CA GLU A 130 11.17 11.42 -0.79
C GLU A 130 9.74 11.16 -1.28
N TYR A 131 9.47 9.89 -1.60
CA TYR A 131 8.15 9.45 -1.99
C TYR A 131 7.26 9.29 -0.76
N GLU A 132 6.17 10.03 -0.72
CA GLU A 132 5.13 9.89 0.28
C GLU A 132 3.95 9.13 -0.33
N LYS A 133 3.66 7.95 0.24
CA LYS A 133 2.58 7.11 -0.24
C LYS A 133 1.23 7.62 0.27
N GLU A 134 0.29 7.80 -0.65
CA GLU A 134 -1.09 8.16 -0.36
C GLU A 134 -2.07 7.14 -0.92
N ASP A 135 -3.19 6.99 -0.23
CA ASP A 135 -4.28 6.10 -0.60
C ASP A 135 -5.67 6.73 -0.39
N TYR A 136 -6.70 6.06 -0.88
CA TYR A 136 -8.09 6.57 -0.76
C TYR A 136 -8.60 6.58 0.68
N GLY A 137 -8.10 5.72 1.58
CA GLY A 137 -8.44 5.75 3.00
C GLY A 137 -7.94 7.04 3.66
N GLN A 138 -6.71 7.46 3.34
CA GLN A 138 -6.14 8.72 3.79
C GLN A 138 -6.89 9.91 3.19
N THR A 139 -7.23 9.85 1.91
CA THR A 139 -8.03 10.89 1.23
C THR A 139 -9.39 11.07 1.89
N LEU A 140 -10.11 9.97 2.17
CA LEU A 140 -11.37 10.01 2.91
C LEU A 140 -11.19 10.60 4.32
N GLY A 141 -10.09 10.27 5.00
CA GLY A 141 -9.73 10.85 6.29
C GLY A 141 -9.51 12.37 6.21
N LYS A 142 -8.82 12.82 5.18
CA LYS A 142 -8.57 14.26 4.95
C LYS A 142 -9.87 15.02 4.63
N TRP A 143 -10.84 14.36 4.02
CA TRP A 143 -12.17 14.92 3.78
C TRP A 143 -13.08 14.89 5.03
N GLY A 144 -12.55 14.45 6.19
CA GLY A 144 -13.26 14.46 7.46
C GLY A 144 -14.01 13.17 7.81
N MET A 145 -13.84 12.10 7.01
CA MET A 145 -14.41 10.80 7.37
C MET A 145 -13.63 10.20 8.54
N GLY A 146 -14.31 9.94 9.67
CA GLY A 146 -13.73 9.25 10.82
C GLY A 146 -13.30 7.83 10.46
N ALA A 147 -12.36 7.27 11.22
CA ALA A 147 -11.87 5.91 11.00
C ALA A 147 -12.98 4.84 11.04
N GLY A 148 -14.02 5.08 11.85
CA GLY A 148 -15.08 4.11 12.11
C GLY A 148 -14.62 2.98 13.02
N CYS A 149 -15.28 1.82 12.91
CA CYS A 149 -14.94 0.65 13.71
C CYS A 149 -13.65 -0.02 13.19
N TYR A 150 -12.90 -0.59 14.14
CA TYR A 150 -11.79 -1.45 13.84
C TYR A 150 -12.26 -2.78 13.23
N ILE A 151 -11.58 -3.25 12.19
CA ILE A 151 -11.86 -4.52 11.53
C ILE A 151 -10.56 -5.21 11.15
N VAL A 152 -10.51 -6.52 11.29
CA VAL A 152 -9.39 -7.34 10.78
C VAL A 152 -9.83 -8.02 9.50
N LEU A 153 -9.17 -7.68 8.41
CA LEU A 153 -9.45 -8.28 7.10
C LEU A 153 -8.66 -9.58 6.92
N PRO A 154 -9.27 -10.61 6.31
CA PRO A 154 -8.54 -11.81 5.92
C PRO A 154 -7.37 -11.43 5.01
N VAL A 155 -6.18 -11.97 5.29
CA VAL A 155 -4.93 -11.74 4.55
C VAL A 155 -4.37 -10.31 4.70
N LEU A 156 -5.21 -9.28 4.61
CA LEU A 156 -4.79 -7.87 4.65
C LEU A 156 -4.46 -7.37 6.07
N GLY A 157 -5.02 -8.03 7.10
CA GLY A 157 -4.73 -7.70 8.49
C GLY A 157 -5.56 -6.56 9.07
N PRO A 158 -5.04 -5.86 10.09
CA PRO A 158 -5.74 -4.77 10.79
C PRO A 158 -6.09 -3.61 9.86
N SER A 159 -7.32 -3.11 9.99
CA SER A 159 -7.84 -1.99 9.19
C SER A 159 -8.93 -1.24 9.96
N THR A 160 -9.48 -0.22 9.37
CA THR A 160 -10.69 0.48 9.81
C THR A 160 -11.75 0.41 8.71
N ILE A 161 -13.00 0.72 9.04
CA ILE A 161 -14.06 0.77 8.01
C ILE A 161 -13.72 1.78 6.92
N ARG A 162 -13.18 2.95 7.28
CA ARG A 162 -12.74 3.97 6.33
C ARG A 162 -11.64 3.45 5.39
N ASP A 163 -10.60 2.86 5.96
CA ASP A 163 -9.44 2.40 5.19
C ASP A 163 -9.78 1.17 4.35
N THR A 164 -10.70 0.33 4.86
CA THR A 164 -11.29 -0.77 4.08
C THR A 164 -12.07 -0.23 2.88
N ALA A 165 -12.92 0.79 3.07
CA ALA A 165 -13.64 1.43 1.97
C ALA A 165 -12.66 2.03 0.95
N GLY A 166 -11.60 2.71 1.40
CA GLY A 166 -10.53 3.21 0.55
C GLY A 166 -9.85 2.09 -0.26
N SER A 167 -9.57 0.96 0.38
CA SER A 167 -9.00 -0.21 -0.31
C SER A 167 -9.94 -0.80 -1.35
N PHE A 168 -11.25 -0.83 -1.08
CA PHE A 168 -12.25 -1.23 -2.08
C PHE A 168 -12.30 -0.28 -3.28
N ILE A 169 -12.18 1.03 -3.08
CA ILE A 169 -12.10 2.00 -4.18
C ILE A 169 -10.88 1.70 -5.05
N ASN A 170 -9.73 1.38 -4.48
CA ASN A 170 -8.55 0.95 -5.23
C ASN A 170 -8.86 -0.26 -6.12
N VAL A 171 -9.50 -1.29 -5.57
CA VAL A 171 -9.77 -2.56 -6.28
C VAL A 171 -10.85 -2.39 -7.35
N LEU A 172 -11.90 -1.58 -7.10
CA LEU A 172 -13.07 -1.48 -7.98
C LEU A 172 -12.93 -0.47 -9.13
N GLY A 173 -11.89 0.34 -9.16
CA GLY A 173 -11.75 1.28 -10.27
C GLY A 173 -10.91 2.51 -9.99
N GLY A 174 -10.44 2.67 -8.76
CA GLY A 174 -9.49 3.73 -8.43
C GLY A 174 -8.06 3.42 -8.87
N ASP A 175 -7.76 2.17 -9.19
CA ASP A 175 -6.44 1.76 -9.64
C ASP A 175 -6.40 1.70 -11.18
N PRO A 176 -5.64 2.62 -11.85
CA PRO A 176 -5.49 2.62 -13.30
C PRO A 176 -4.97 1.29 -13.85
N TYR A 177 -4.19 0.55 -13.06
CA TYR A 177 -3.67 -0.76 -13.45
C TYR A 177 -4.78 -1.80 -13.62
N TYR A 178 -5.80 -1.79 -12.76
CA TYR A 178 -6.96 -2.68 -12.88
C TYR A 178 -7.78 -2.39 -14.12
N ASN A 179 -7.97 -1.11 -14.43
CA ASN A 179 -8.77 -0.69 -15.59
C ASN A 179 -8.04 -0.85 -16.93
N ALA A 180 -6.72 -0.85 -16.94
CA ALA A 180 -5.92 -1.07 -18.16
C ALA A 180 -5.79 -2.55 -18.55
N SER A 181 -6.17 -3.48 -17.67
CA SER A 181 -6.04 -4.93 -17.87
C SER A 181 -7.34 -5.60 -18.34
N THR A 182 -8.45 -4.88 -18.44
CA THR A 182 -9.74 -5.32 -18.99
C THR A 182 -9.90 -4.88 -20.42
#